data_e6a9cab5750d01de98e3c07e9c9b4136
#
_entry.id   e6a9cab5750d01de98e3c07e9c9b4136
#
_cell.length_a   1.000
_cell.length_b   1.000
_cell.length_c   1.000
_cell.angle_alpha   90.00
_cell.angle_beta   90.00
_cell.angle_gamma   90.00
#
_symmetry.space_group_name_H-M   'P 1'
#
loop_
_entity.id
_entity.type
_entity.pdbx_description
1 polymer ?
#
loop_
_entity_poly.entity_id
_entity_poly.type
_entity_poly.pdbx_seq_one_letter_code
_entity_poly.pdbx_strand_id
1 'polypeptide(L)'
;GQFSMAIEGIIFFYTGLVFLVIGVGLLKPNISTMVGGLYKQGDSKRDAGFTLFYIGINIGALAAPIIVGTVAEKIGWHLGFSIAGFGMIIGQIVYIAFRKHLDGVGDLLKHSKTNAHLANQPLTKIEKDRVIVLLISFLIVIVFWAAYEQAGGLMNLYARDKVDRFIFGWEMPTSYFQSLHAFYVVVIGAP
;
A
#
# COMPACT_ATOMS: atom_id res chain seq x y z
N GLY A 1 -12.84 -4.67 1.62
CA GLY A 1 -12.86 -3.41 2.39
C GLY A 1 -13.58 -2.30 1.64
N GLN A 2 -13.12 -1.91 0.43
CA GLN A 2 -13.66 -0.74 -0.30
C GLN A 2 -15.16 -0.83 -0.56
N PHE A 3 -15.67 -1.96 -1.02
CA PHE A 3 -17.10 -2.15 -1.26
C PHE A 3 -17.93 -2.15 0.03
N SER A 4 -17.37 -2.59 1.16
CA SER A 4 -18.04 -2.46 2.45
C SER A 4 -18.23 -0.99 2.83
N MET A 5 -17.20 -0.16 2.61
CA MET A 5 -17.26 1.30 2.88
C MET A 5 -18.17 2.05 1.89
N ALA A 6 -18.47 1.46 0.73
CA ALA A 6 -19.40 2.01 -0.23
C ALA A 6 -20.89 1.86 0.20
N ILE A 7 -21.16 0.96 1.14
CA ILE A 7 -22.51 0.78 1.71
C ILE A 7 -22.71 1.80 2.84
N GLU A 8 -23.89 2.43 2.87
CA GLU A 8 -24.24 3.37 3.93
C GLU A 8 -24.35 2.67 5.29
N GLY A 9 -23.77 3.28 6.31
CA GLY A 9 -23.85 2.83 7.68
C GLY A 9 -22.48 2.70 8.35
N ILE A 10 -22.43 3.13 9.60
CA ILE A 10 -21.19 3.21 10.40
C ILE A 10 -20.55 1.83 10.61
N ILE A 11 -21.36 0.78 10.72
CA ILE A 11 -20.87 -0.60 10.90
C ILE A 11 -20.14 -1.07 9.64
N PHE A 12 -20.70 -0.82 8.46
CA PHE A 12 -20.10 -1.19 7.18
C PHE A 12 -18.80 -0.41 6.94
N PHE A 13 -18.76 0.85 7.36
CA PHE A 13 -17.56 1.67 7.29
C PHE A 13 -16.43 1.09 8.14
N TYR A 14 -16.63 0.84 9.43
CA TYR A 14 -15.60 0.27 10.30
C TYR A 14 -15.20 -1.15 9.90
N THR A 15 -16.16 -1.98 9.48
CA THR A 15 -15.86 -3.30 8.94
C THR A 15 -14.98 -3.21 7.70
N GLY A 16 -15.26 -2.25 6.81
CA GLY A 16 -14.45 -1.96 5.64
C GLY A 16 -13.01 -1.56 6.00
N LEU A 17 -12.83 -0.72 7.02
CA LEU A 17 -11.51 -0.34 7.52
C LEU A 17 -10.73 -1.55 8.06
N VAL A 18 -11.36 -2.41 8.83
CA VAL A 18 -10.72 -3.65 9.33
C VAL A 18 -10.23 -4.51 8.17
N PHE A 19 -11.09 -4.73 7.16
CA PHE A 19 -10.68 -5.48 5.96
C PHE A 19 -9.56 -4.79 5.17
N LEU A 20 -9.51 -3.46 5.14
CA LEU A 20 -8.40 -2.73 4.51
C LEU A 20 -7.09 -2.94 5.26
N VAL A 21 -7.10 -2.83 6.59
CA VAL A 21 -5.91 -3.04 7.42
C VAL A 21 -5.36 -4.45 7.21
N ILE A 22 -6.22 -5.47 7.30
CA ILE A 22 -5.82 -6.86 7.09
C ILE A 22 -5.31 -7.05 5.64
N GLY A 23 -6.05 -6.55 4.65
CA GLY A 23 -5.69 -6.70 3.24
C GLY A 23 -4.36 -6.05 2.88
N VAL A 24 -4.11 -4.83 3.33
CA VAL A 24 -2.84 -4.13 3.10
C VAL A 24 -1.69 -4.80 3.83
N GLY A 25 -1.91 -5.23 5.08
CA GLY A 25 -0.92 -5.94 5.88
C GLY A 25 -0.47 -7.27 5.26
N LEU A 26 -1.39 -7.99 4.60
CA LEU A 26 -1.06 -9.22 3.88
C LEU A 26 -0.47 -8.94 2.50
N LEU A 27 -0.93 -7.91 1.79
CA LEU A 27 -0.56 -7.65 0.41
C LEU A 27 0.86 -7.07 0.28
N LYS A 28 1.17 -6.00 1.01
CA LYS A 28 2.43 -5.24 0.86
C LYS A 28 3.69 -6.11 1.03
N PRO A 29 3.86 -6.88 2.12
CA PRO A 29 5.07 -7.68 2.30
C PRO A 29 5.18 -8.81 1.27
N ASN A 30 4.07 -9.41 0.87
CA ASN A 30 4.07 -10.50 -0.09
C ASN A 30 4.46 -10.01 -1.50
N ILE A 31 3.90 -8.89 -1.96
CA ILE A 31 4.29 -8.34 -3.27
C ILE A 31 5.76 -7.94 -3.31
N SER A 32 6.27 -7.29 -2.27
CA SER A 32 7.69 -6.91 -2.20
C SER A 32 8.60 -8.12 -2.24
N THR A 33 8.23 -9.19 -1.53
CA THR A 33 8.98 -10.46 -1.55
C THR A 33 8.93 -11.12 -2.93
N MET A 34 7.78 -11.07 -3.61
CA MET A 34 7.63 -11.61 -4.97
C MET A 34 8.51 -10.85 -5.96
N VAL A 35 8.53 -9.52 -5.93
CA VAL A 35 9.41 -8.71 -6.78
C VAL A 35 10.88 -9.09 -6.55
N GLY A 36 11.29 -9.24 -5.28
CA GLY A 36 12.65 -9.70 -4.95
C GLY A 36 12.95 -11.12 -5.45
N GLY A 37 11.95 -12.00 -5.48
CA GLY A 37 12.04 -13.38 -5.94
C GLY A 37 12.17 -13.55 -7.46
N LEU A 38 11.82 -12.53 -8.26
CA LEU A 38 11.99 -12.56 -9.71
C LEU A 38 13.46 -12.45 -10.16
N TYR A 39 14.34 -12.02 -9.28
CA TYR A 39 15.75 -11.79 -9.57
C TYR A 39 16.63 -12.72 -8.73
N LYS A 40 17.71 -13.21 -9.32
CA LYS A 40 18.73 -14.00 -8.58
C LYS A 40 19.48 -13.09 -7.60
N GLN A 41 20.01 -13.68 -6.52
CA GLN A 41 20.88 -12.94 -5.61
C GLN A 41 22.13 -12.45 -6.36
N GLY A 42 22.44 -11.14 -6.23
CA GLY A 42 23.57 -10.51 -6.93
C GLY A 42 23.27 -10.07 -8.37
N ASP A 43 22.03 -10.21 -8.87
CA ASP A 43 21.67 -9.69 -10.19
C ASP A 43 21.62 -8.16 -10.17
N SER A 44 22.41 -7.53 -11.04
CA SER A 44 22.47 -6.07 -11.19
C SER A 44 21.12 -5.43 -11.60
N LYS A 45 20.22 -6.21 -12.20
CA LYS A 45 18.88 -5.75 -12.60
C LYS A 45 17.88 -5.72 -11.46
N ARG A 46 18.22 -6.29 -10.30
CA ARG A 46 17.32 -6.36 -9.15
C ARG A 46 16.95 -4.97 -8.63
N ASP A 47 17.92 -4.07 -8.53
CA ASP A 47 17.69 -2.70 -8.06
C ASP A 47 16.82 -1.91 -9.05
N ALA A 48 17.06 -2.06 -10.34
CA ALA A 48 16.21 -1.50 -11.39
C ALA A 48 14.76 -2.02 -11.31
N GLY A 49 14.59 -3.32 -11.04
CA GLY A 49 13.28 -3.94 -10.84
C GLY A 49 12.52 -3.35 -9.64
N PHE A 50 13.20 -3.15 -8.51
CA PHE A 50 12.61 -2.48 -7.36
C PHE A 50 12.29 -1.01 -7.63
N THR A 51 13.14 -0.31 -8.38
CA THR A 51 12.90 1.08 -8.80
C THR A 51 11.64 1.18 -9.66
N LEU A 52 11.49 0.32 -10.67
CA LEU A 52 10.28 0.27 -11.49
C LEU A 52 9.03 -0.04 -10.67
N PHE A 53 9.12 -0.98 -9.74
CA PHE A 53 8.03 -1.30 -8.82
C PHE A 53 7.63 -0.09 -7.96
N TYR A 54 8.62 0.62 -7.42
CA TYR A 54 8.39 1.83 -6.63
C TYR A 54 7.77 2.97 -7.44
N ILE A 55 8.22 3.18 -8.67
CA ILE A 55 7.61 4.14 -9.60
C ILE A 55 6.15 3.77 -9.87
N GLY A 56 5.86 2.48 -10.11
CA GLY A 56 4.49 2.00 -10.30
C GLY A 56 3.57 2.30 -9.13
N ILE A 57 4.05 2.12 -7.89
CA ILE A 57 3.30 2.49 -6.67
C ILE A 57 3.01 4.00 -6.67
N ASN A 58 3.99 4.84 -7.02
CA ASN A 58 3.81 6.29 -7.01
C ASN A 58 2.92 6.80 -8.14
N ILE A 59 2.89 6.14 -9.31
CA ILE A 59 1.90 6.43 -10.36
C ILE A 59 0.48 6.17 -9.83
N GLY A 60 0.27 5.06 -9.11
CA GLY A 60 -0.99 4.77 -8.45
C GLY A 60 -1.34 5.82 -7.37
N ALA A 61 -0.38 6.21 -6.55
CA ALA A 61 -0.54 7.23 -5.51
C ALA A 61 -0.79 8.63 -6.09
N LEU A 62 -0.32 8.91 -7.31
CA LEU A 62 -0.64 10.14 -8.05
C LEU A 62 -2.08 10.11 -8.58
N ALA A 63 -2.47 9.02 -9.25
CA ALA A 63 -3.74 8.92 -9.94
C ALA A 63 -4.94 8.75 -8.98
N ALA A 64 -4.79 7.97 -7.91
CA ALA A 64 -5.91 7.63 -7.03
C ALA A 64 -6.52 8.84 -6.31
N PRO A 65 -5.79 9.77 -5.68
CA PRO A 65 -6.38 10.95 -5.06
C PRO A 65 -7.05 11.88 -6.09
N ILE A 66 -6.52 11.95 -7.31
CA ILE A 66 -7.11 12.77 -8.38
C ILE A 66 -8.46 12.18 -8.80
N ILE A 67 -8.52 10.90 -9.11
CA ILE A 67 -9.75 10.25 -9.61
C ILE A 67 -10.74 10.03 -8.49
N VAL A 68 -10.33 9.26 -7.47
CA VAL A 68 -11.20 8.84 -6.37
C VAL A 68 -11.56 10.03 -5.48
N GLY A 69 -10.58 10.89 -5.18
CA GLY A 69 -10.76 12.05 -4.33
C GLY A 69 -11.72 13.08 -4.96
N THR A 70 -11.58 13.36 -6.26
CA THR A 70 -12.51 14.25 -6.97
C THR A 70 -13.93 13.74 -6.91
N VAL A 71 -14.15 12.45 -7.17
CA VAL A 71 -15.47 11.85 -7.10
C VAL A 71 -16.01 11.86 -5.67
N ALA A 72 -15.19 11.52 -4.69
CA ALA A 72 -15.59 11.51 -3.29
C ALA A 72 -16.01 12.90 -2.79
N GLU A 73 -15.23 13.94 -3.11
CA GLU A 73 -15.50 15.31 -2.65
C GLU A 73 -16.65 15.99 -3.42
N LYS A 74 -16.80 15.72 -4.74
CA LYS A 74 -17.78 16.41 -5.58
C LYS A 74 -19.10 15.67 -5.75
N ILE A 75 -19.09 14.35 -5.68
CA ILE A 75 -20.29 13.53 -5.93
C ILE A 75 -20.72 12.80 -4.65
N GLY A 76 -19.76 12.19 -3.93
CA GLY A 76 -20.03 11.50 -2.68
C GLY A 76 -19.02 10.40 -2.34
N TRP A 77 -18.78 10.22 -1.06
CA TRP A 77 -17.77 9.30 -0.52
C TRP A 77 -18.05 7.84 -0.88
N HIS A 78 -19.32 7.42 -0.87
CA HIS A 78 -19.69 6.03 -1.20
C HIS A 78 -19.30 5.67 -2.65
N LEU A 79 -19.50 6.61 -3.57
CA LEU A 79 -19.10 6.41 -4.97
C LEU A 79 -17.55 6.39 -5.10
N GLY A 80 -16.85 7.25 -4.38
CA GLY A 80 -15.39 7.24 -4.31
C GLY A 80 -14.85 5.88 -3.87
N PHE A 81 -15.38 5.31 -2.79
CA PHE A 81 -15.00 3.98 -2.32
C PHE A 81 -15.32 2.88 -3.34
N SER A 82 -16.45 2.98 -4.04
CA SER A 82 -16.81 2.04 -5.11
C SER A 82 -15.78 2.04 -6.24
N ILE A 83 -15.37 3.22 -6.72
CA ILE A 83 -14.36 3.37 -7.78
C ILE A 83 -13.02 2.77 -7.34
N ALA A 84 -12.59 3.04 -6.10
CA ALA A 84 -11.39 2.43 -5.55
C ALA A 84 -11.51 0.89 -5.51
N GLY A 85 -12.68 0.36 -5.15
CA GLY A 85 -12.99 -1.07 -5.18
C GLY A 85 -12.87 -1.68 -6.57
N PHE A 86 -13.39 -1.02 -7.60
CA PHE A 86 -13.25 -1.46 -8.98
C PHE A 86 -11.79 -1.44 -9.45
N GLY A 87 -11.02 -0.43 -9.07
CA GLY A 87 -9.57 -0.40 -9.32
C GLY A 87 -8.85 -1.61 -8.74
N MET A 88 -9.21 -2.02 -7.52
CA MET A 88 -8.66 -3.24 -6.90
C MET A 88 -9.06 -4.53 -7.65
N ILE A 89 -10.28 -4.62 -8.17
CA ILE A 89 -10.72 -5.76 -9.00
C ILE A 89 -9.89 -5.83 -10.28
N ILE A 90 -9.69 -4.71 -10.97
CA ILE A 90 -8.87 -4.65 -12.18
C ILE A 90 -7.45 -5.12 -11.87
N GLY A 91 -6.84 -4.63 -10.78
CA GLY A 91 -5.52 -5.08 -10.34
C GLY A 91 -5.46 -6.60 -10.09
N GLN A 92 -6.50 -7.15 -9.46
CA GLN A 92 -6.60 -8.58 -9.20
C GLN A 92 -6.75 -9.41 -10.50
N ILE A 93 -7.54 -8.93 -11.45
CA ILE A 93 -7.71 -9.57 -12.77
C ILE A 93 -6.37 -9.59 -13.51
N VAL A 94 -5.65 -8.46 -13.53
CA VAL A 94 -4.32 -8.37 -14.15
C VAL A 94 -3.36 -9.36 -13.49
N TYR A 95 -3.32 -9.41 -12.16
CA TYR A 95 -2.49 -10.35 -11.42
C TYR A 95 -2.78 -11.81 -11.82
N ILE A 96 -4.05 -12.21 -11.84
CA ILE A 96 -4.46 -13.59 -12.20
C ILE A 96 -4.09 -13.90 -13.66
N ALA A 97 -4.34 -12.96 -14.58
CA ALA A 97 -4.06 -13.15 -16.00
C ALA A 97 -2.56 -13.33 -16.29
N PHE A 98 -1.72 -12.59 -15.56
CA PHE A 98 -0.27 -12.61 -15.76
C PHE A 98 0.50 -13.49 -14.78
N ARG A 99 -0.17 -14.15 -13.84
CA ARG A 99 0.44 -15.01 -12.81
C ARG A 99 1.39 -16.07 -13.40
N LYS A 100 1.06 -16.59 -14.57
CA LYS A 100 1.90 -17.59 -15.27
C LYS A 100 3.32 -17.10 -15.59
N HIS A 101 3.54 -15.79 -15.64
CA HIS A 101 4.85 -15.20 -15.92
C HIS A 101 5.71 -15.02 -14.67
N LEU A 102 5.16 -15.35 -13.48
CA LEU A 102 5.88 -15.24 -12.21
C LEU A 102 6.72 -16.49 -11.89
N ASP A 103 6.73 -17.53 -12.77
CA ASP A 103 7.54 -18.75 -12.64
C ASP A 103 7.51 -19.41 -11.26
N GLY A 104 6.33 -19.44 -10.61
CA GLY A 104 6.14 -20.00 -9.27
C GLY A 104 6.62 -19.09 -8.13
N VAL A 105 7.08 -17.88 -8.41
CA VAL A 105 7.40 -16.88 -7.39
C VAL A 105 6.09 -16.49 -6.65
N GLY A 106 6.12 -16.60 -5.32
CA GLY A 106 4.95 -16.37 -4.47
C GLY A 106 4.08 -17.61 -4.23
N ASP A 107 4.44 -18.76 -4.79
CA ASP A 107 3.82 -20.02 -4.41
C ASP A 107 4.23 -20.39 -2.97
N LEU A 108 3.30 -21.10 -2.28
CA LEU A 108 3.58 -21.60 -0.94
C LEU A 108 4.87 -22.44 -0.98
N LEU A 109 5.84 -22.08 -0.16
CA LEU A 109 7.03 -22.88 0.03
C LEU A 109 6.59 -24.29 0.42
N LYS A 110 6.79 -25.26 -0.48
CA LYS A 110 6.61 -26.66 -0.11
C LYS A 110 7.46 -26.92 1.12
N HIS A 111 6.84 -27.34 2.21
CA HIS A 111 7.56 -27.74 3.43
C HIS A 111 8.64 -28.75 3.04
N SER A 112 9.86 -28.30 2.89
CA SER A 112 11.00 -29.18 2.84
C SER A 112 11.03 -29.90 4.17
N LYS A 113 11.07 -31.23 4.14
CA LYS A 113 11.15 -32.06 5.36
C LYS A 113 12.31 -31.63 6.28
N THR A 114 13.35 -31.03 5.71
CA THR A 114 14.49 -30.43 6.41
C THR A 114 14.08 -29.21 7.25
N ASN A 115 13.15 -28.38 6.78
CA ASN A 115 12.71 -27.19 7.51
C ASN A 115 11.70 -27.50 8.61
N ALA A 116 10.95 -28.60 8.50
CA ALA A 116 10.02 -29.02 9.55
C ALA A 116 10.74 -29.41 10.85
N HIS A 117 11.95 -29.98 10.74
CA HIS A 117 12.79 -30.30 11.92
C HIS A 117 13.33 -29.05 12.62
N LEU A 118 13.64 -27.98 11.86
CA LEU A 118 14.12 -26.71 12.41
C LEU A 118 12.97 -25.90 13.05
N ALA A 119 11.75 -26.01 12.51
CA ALA A 119 10.59 -25.29 13.03
C ALA A 119 10.15 -25.75 14.43
N ASN A 120 10.49 -26.98 14.82
CA ASN A 120 10.14 -27.55 16.13
C ASN A 120 11.24 -27.40 17.19
N GLN A 121 12.39 -26.77 16.86
CA GLN A 121 13.43 -26.53 17.85
C GLN A 121 13.15 -25.27 18.66
N PRO A 122 13.37 -25.26 19.98
CA PRO A 122 13.23 -24.04 20.77
C PRO A 122 14.27 -23.01 20.32
N LEU A 123 13.83 -21.75 20.24
CA LEU A 123 14.69 -20.63 19.86
C LEU A 123 15.91 -20.54 20.78
N THR A 124 17.08 -20.41 20.21
CA THR A 124 18.31 -20.11 20.92
C THR A 124 18.26 -18.72 21.58
N LYS A 125 19.15 -18.45 22.53
CA LYS A 125 19.20 -17.13 23.18
C LYS A 125 19.41 -16.01 22.16
N ILE A 126 20.31 -16.20 21.20
CA ILE A 126 20.59 -15.20 20.14
C ILE A 126 19.34 -14.94 19.27
N GLU A 127 18.59 -15.98 18.94
CA GLU A 127 17.36 -15.83 18.16
C GLU A 127 16.28 -15.09 18.96
N LYS A 128 16.13 -15.37 20.24
CA LYS A 128 15.23 -14.62 21.13
C LYS A 128 15.61 -13.15 21.22
N ASP A 129 16.89 -12.83 21.40
CA ASP A 129 17.38 -11.46 21.45
C ASP A 129 17.10 -10.72 20.12
N ARG A 130 17.28 -11.39 18.97
CA ARG A 130 16.91 -10.84 17.64
C ARG A 130 15.42 -10.58 17.51
N VAL A 131 14.56 -11.47 18.00
CA VAL A 131 13.12 -11.28 18.01
C VAL A 131 12.72 -10.07 18.87
N ILE A 132 13.34 -9.91 20.06
CA ILE A 132 13.08 -8.74 20.92
C ILE A 132 13.48 -7.43 20.21
N VAL A 133 14.65 -7.38 19.57
CA VAL A 133 15.08 -6.21 18.79
C VAL A 133 14.09 -5.91 17.66
N LEU A 134 13.62 -6.92 16.94
CA LEU A 134 12.60 -6.77 15.91
C LEU A 134 11.29 -6.19 16.46
N LEU A 135 10.81 -6.69 17.60
CA LEU A 135 9.59 -6.19 18.24
C LEU A 135 9.71 -4.71 18.66
N ILE A 136 10.85 -4.33 19.24
CA ILE A 136 11.14 -2.93 19.58
C ILE A 136 11.17 -2.07 18.31
N SER A 137 11.85 -2.55 17.27
CA SER A 137 11.90 -1.86 15.98
C SER A 137 10.51 -1.66 15.37
N PHE A 138 9.63 -2.67 15.47
CA PHE A 138 8.24 -2.53 15.00
C PHE A 138 7.46 -1.46 15.76
N LEU A 139 7.63 -1.35 17.08
CA LEU A 139 6.99 -0.28 17.85
C LEU A 139 7.44 1.11 17.38
N ILE A 140 8.74 1.30 17.13
CA ILE A 140 9.27 2.56 16.62
C ILE A 140 8.69 2.86 15.23
N VAL A 141 8.66 1.86 14.35
CA VAL A 141 8.13 1.99 12.99
C VAL A 141 6.63 2.29 13.00
N ILE A 142 5.86 1.69 13.92
CA ILE A 142 4.41 1.99 14.07
C ILE A 142 4.20 3.45 14.44
N VAL A 143 4.95 3.97 15.42
CA VAL A 143 4.84 5.39 15.84
C VAL A 143 5.23 6.33 14.71
N PHE A 144 6.32 6.03 14.00
CA PHE A 144 6.75 6.80 12.83
C PHE A 144 5.68 6.86 11.75
N TRP A 145 5.14 5.71 11.34
CA TRP A 145 4.13 5.66 10.28
C TRP A 145 2.80 6.26 10.72
N ALA A 146 2.42 6.11 12.00
CA ALA A 146 1.23 6.78 12.54
C ALA A 146 1.33 8.30 12.43
N ALA A 147 2.51 8.88 12.67
CA ALA A 147 2.75 10.32 12.49
C ALA A 147 2.81 10.70 11.00
N TYR A 148 3.49 9.92 10.17
CA TYR A 148 3.66 10.18 8.73
C TYR A 148 2.31 10.16 7.99
N GLU A 149 1.44 9.20 8.28
CA GLU A 149 0.13 9.05 7.65
C GLU A 149 -0.86 10.18 8.02
N GLN A 150 -0.52 11.06 9.00
CA GLN A 150 -1.30 12.27 9.27
C GLN A 150 -1.33 13.24 8.08
N ALA A 151 -0.44 13.07 7.10
CA ALA A 151 -0.52 13.79 5.83
C ALA A 151 -1.88 13.58 5.13
N GLY A 152 -2.41 12.35 5.15
CA GLY A 152 -3.74 12.02 4.63
C GLY A 152 -4.91 12.36 5.56
N GLY A 153 -4.64 12.54 6.86
CA GLY A 153 -5.64 12.86 7.88
C GLY A 153 -5.65 14.35 8.22
N LEU A 154 -4.93 14.72 9.27
CA LEU A 154 -4.93 16.09 9.83
C LEU A 154 -4.49 17.16 8.82
N MET A 155 -3.47 16.90 7.99
CA MET A 155 -3.02 17.86 7.00
C MET A 155 -4.06 18.08 5.90
N ASN A 156 -4.82 17.06 5.55
CA ASN A 156 -5.91 17.17 4.59
C ASN A 156 -7.06 18.02 5.14
N LEU A 157 -7.41 17.83 6.42
CA LEU A 157 -8.40 18.67 7.11
C LEU A 157 -7.91 20.12 7.23
N TYR A 158 -6.65 20.33 7.58
CA TYR A 158 -6.05 21.66 7.63
C TYR A 158 -6.11 22.35 6.26
N ALA A 159 -5.77 21.63 5.18
CA ALA A 159 -5.83 22.16 3.82
C ALA A 159 -7.27 22.55 3.43
N ARG A 160 -8.26 21.75 3.85
CA ARG A 160 -9.68 22.05 3.61
C ARG A 160 -10.13 23.34 4.32
N ASP A 161 -9.73 23.50 5.58
CA ASP A 161 -10.32 24.51 6.47
C ASP A 161 -9.52 25.82 6.50
N LYS A 162 -8.22 25.81 6.14
CA LYS A 162 -7.29 26.92 6.35
C LYS A 162 -6.52 27.37 5.11
N VAL A 163 -6.52 26.59 4.04
CA VAL A 163 -5.79 26.92 2.81
C VAL A 163 -6.75 27.44 1.75
N ASP A 164 -6.42 28.54 1.11
CA ASP A 164 -7.11 29.00 -0.09
C ASP A 164 -6.82 28.05 -1.25
N ARG A 165 -7.85 27.32 -1.69
CA ARG A 165 -7.75 26.29 -2.73
C ARG A 165 -8.28 26.75 -4.09
N PHE A 166 -8.61 28.03 -4.21
CA PHE A 166 -9.10 28.58 -5.47
C PHE A 166 -7.95 28.91 -6.42
N ILE A 167 -7.90 28.20 -7.54
CA ILE A 167 -6.91 28.40 -8.60
C ILE A 167 -7.67 28.72 -9.89
N PHE A 168 -7.52 29.93 -10.41
CA PHE A 168 -8.23 30.42 -11.61
C PHE A 168 -9.75 30.22 -11.55
N GLY A 169 -10.35 30.40 -10.38
CA GLY A 169 -11.81 30.25 -10.19
C GLY A 169 -12.32 28.82 -10.01
N TRP A 170 -11.41 27.84 -9.95
CA TRP A 170 -11.71 26.44 -9.70
C TRP A 170 -11.23 26.02 -8.30
N GLU A 171 -12.13 25.42 -7.52
CA GLU A 171 -11.79 24.90 -6.21
C GLU A 171 -11.12 23.52 -6.33
N MET A 172 -9.84 23.47 -5.96
CA MET A 172 -9.04 22.24 -5.99
C MET A 172 -9.44 21.31 -4.85
N PRO A 173 -9.75 20.03 -5.12
CA PRO A 173 -9.98 19.02 -4.08
C PRO A 173 -8.78 18.88 -3.13
N THR A 174 -9.05 18.69 -1.83
CA THR A 174 -8.01 18.57 -0.81
C THR A 174 -7.11 17.35 -1.03
N SER A 175 -7.66 16.30 -1.59
CA SER A 175 -6.94 15.08 -1.94
C SER A 175 -5.77 15.29 -2.92
N TYR A 176 -5.79 16.37 -3.72
CA TYR A 176 -4.71 16.67 -4.68
C TYR A 176 -3.38 17.00 -4.01
N PHE A 177 -3.40 17.51 -2.78
CA PHE A 177 -2.16 17.74 -2.02
C PHE A 177 -1.37 16.44 -1.79
N GLN A 178 -2.03 15.31 -1.65
CA GLN A 178 -1.38 14.00 -1.53
C GLN A 178 -0.73 13.56 -2.85
N SER A 179 -1.33 13.92 -3.98
CA SER A 179 -0.78 13.62 -5.31
C SER A 179 0.51 14.37 -5.60
N LEU A 180 0.73 15.55 -5.00
CA LEU A 180 1.96 16.33 -5.21
C LEU A 180 3.21 15.57 -4.78
N HIS A 181 3.17 14.89 -3.63
CA HIS A 181 4.30 14.07 -3.18
C HIS A 181 4.63 12.98 -4.20
N ALA A 182 3.63 12.23 -4.63
CA ALA A 182 3.80 11.15 -5.61
C ALA A 182 4.29 11.69 -6.96
N PHE A 183 3.82 12.85 -7.39
CA PHE A 183 4.28 13.53 -8.59
C PHE A 183 5.79 13.82 -8.54
N TYR A 184 6.26 14.44 -7.47
CA TYR A 184 7.68 14.73 -7.33
C TYR A 184 8.55 13.47 -7.28
N VAL A 185 8.07 12.41 -6.62
CA VAL A 185 8.78 11.13 -6.60
C VAL A 185 8.90 10.54 -8.02
N VAL A 186 7.84 10.59 -8.82
CA VAL A 186 7.88 10.08 -10.21
C VAL A 186 8.80 10.91 -11.08
N VAL A 187 8.76 12.26 -10.97
CA VAL A 187 9.54 13.17 -11.82
C VAL A 187 11.02 13.17 -11.46
N ILE A 188 11.34 13.15 -10.15
CA ILE A 188 12.73 13.27 -9.68
C ILE A 188 13.36 11.88 -9.50
N GLY A 189 12.57 10.87 -9.12
CA GLY A 189 13.04 9.52 -8.85
C GLY A 189 13.15 8.62 -10.08
N ALA A 190 12.72 9.09 -11.26
CA ALA A 190 13.00 8.39 -12.51
C ALA A 190 14.48 8.54 -12.86
N PRO A 191 15.21 7.43 -13.12
CA PRO A 191 16.62 7.46 -13.48
C PRO A 191 16.82 8.04 -14.88
#